data_1af12ca10c1f44c6e4dad0d965fb6646
#
_entry.id   1af12ca10c1f44c6e4dad0d965fb6646
#
_cell.length_a   1.000
_cell.length_b   1.000
_cell.length_c   1.000
_cell.angle_alpha   90.00
_cell.angle_beta   90.00
_cell.angle_gamma   90.00
#
_symmetry.space_group_name_H-M   'P 1'
#
loop_
_entity.id
_entity.type
_entity.pdbx_description
1 polymer ?
#
loop_
_entity_poly.entity_id
_entity_poly.type
_entity_poly.pdbx_seq_one_letter_code
_entity_poly.pdbx_strand_id
1 'polypeptide(L)'
;MSITRVCEQTGLSARTVRYYEELGLLPNVRRLSGGRRVYGPDEVERLFFIRRLKTLGLSLTEIKELNAVYSIAGSTREMLVRLDLLLANRLSELDLRIEQLEDLRREIRAYRGRIKGRIGKPKKGG
;
A
#
# COMPACT_ATOMS: atom_id res chain seq x y z
N MET A 1 -10.33 -4.05 -23.54
CA MET A 1 -9.74 -5.20 -22.84
C MET A 1 -10.75 -5.77 -21.86
N SER A 2 -10.89 -7.08 -21.81
CA SER A 2 -11.78 -7.74 -20.86
C SER A 2 -11.21 -7.70 -19.45
N ILE A 3 -12.08 -7.91 -18.45
CA ILE A 3 -11.64 -7.97 -17.05
C ILE A 3 -10.63 -9.10 -16.83
N THR A 4 -10.80 -10.24 -17.49
CA THR A 4 -9.87 -11.37 -17.38
C THR A 4 -8.46 -10.96 -17.79
N ARG A 5 -8.33 -10.27 -18.90
CA ARG A 5 -7.04 -9.81 -19.40
C ARG A 5 -6.42 -8.74 -18.51
N VAL A 6 -7.25 -7.84 -17.98
CA VAL A 6 -6.81 -6.83 -17.01
C VAL A 6 -6.25 -7.49 -15.76
N CYS A 7 -6.93 -8.51 -15.25
CA CYS A 7 -6.44 -9.26 -14.08
C CYS A 7 -5.11 -9.95 -14.35
N GLU A 8 -4.94 -10.53 -15.53
CA GLU A 8 -3.68 -11.16 -15.95
C GLU A 8 -2.53 -10.15 -15.98
N GLN A 9 -2.79 -8.96 -16.51
CA GLN A 9 -1.75 -7.92 -16.61
C GLN A 9 -1.41 -7.26 -15.28
N THR A 10 -2.41 -6.97 -14.46
CA THR A 10 -2.21 -6.21 -13.22
C THR A 10 -1.92 -7.09 -12.00
N GLY A 11 -2.24 -8.38 -12.09
CA GLY A 11 -2.14 -9.28 -10.95
C GLY A 11 -3.23 -9.09 -9.92
N LEU A 12 -4.24 -8.26 -10.21
CA LEU A 12 -5.38 -8.02 -9.33
C LEU A 12 -6.51 -9.00 -9.63
N SER A 13 -7.32 -9.31 -8.61
CA SER A 13 -8.51 -10.14 -8.81
C SER A 13 -9.61 -9.34 -9.51
N ALA A 14 -10.52 -10.05 -10.19
CA ALA A 14 -11.69 -9.42 -10.80
C ALA A 14 -12.53 -8.67 -9.76
N ARG A 15 -12.65 -9.23 -8.57
CA ARG A 15 -13.39 -8.59 -7.46
C ARG A 15 -12.76 -7.26 -7.07
N THR A 16 -11.44 -7.21 -6.97
CA THR A 16 -10.71 -5.99 -6.64
C THR A 16 -10.86 -4.93 -7.72
N VAL A 17 -10.74 -5.32 -8.98
CA VAL A 17 -10.90 -4.40 -10.12
C VAL A 17 -12.31 -3.81 -10.12
N ARG A 18 -13.35 -4.63 -9.95
CA ARG A 18 -14.75 -4.17 -9.88
C ARG A 18 -14.97 -3.24 -8.69
N TYR A 19 -14.36 -3.55 -7.56
CA TYR A 19 -14.47 -2.74 -6.36
C TYR A 19 -13.90 -1.34 -6.60
N TYR A 20 -12.74 -1.24 -7.22
CA TYR A 20 -12.14 0.05 -7.57
C TYR A 20 -13.00 0.84 -8.57
N GLU A 21 -13.61 0.14 -9.51
CA GLU A 21 -14.56 0.75 -10.45
C GLU A 21 -15.77 1.33 -9.70
N GLU A 22 -16.35 0.55 -8.77
CA GLU A 22 -17.49 0.98 -7.96
C GLU A 22 -17.16 2.19 -7.10
N LEU A 23 -15.92 2.31 -6.64
CA LEU A 23 -15.44 3.45 -5.86
C LEU A 23 -15.18 4.69 -6.72
N GLY A 24 -15.35 4.59 -8.03
CA GLY A 24 -15.09 5.70 -8.94
C GLY A 24 -13.62 5.99 -9.17
N LEU A 25 -12.74 5.04 -8.91
CA LEU A 25 -11.31 5.20 -9.06
C LEU A 25 -10.80 4.96 -10.47
N LEU A 26 -11.61 4.31 -11.31
CA LEU A 26 -11.24 4.03 -12.70
C LEU A 26 -11.98 4.99 -13.63
N PRO A 27 -11.26 5.70 -14.51
CA PRO A 27 -11.92 6.58 -15.47
C PRO A 27 -12.58 5.74 -16.56
N ASN A 28 -13.74 6.19 -17.01
CA ASN A 28 -14.35 5.76 -18.27
C ASN A 28 -14.40 4.27 -18.60
N VAL A 29 -14.73 3.41 -17.66
CA VAL A 29 -15.00 2.00 -17.96
C VAL A 29 -16.24 1.93 -18.84
N ARG A 30 -16.10 1.39 -20.03
CA ARG A 30 -17.19 1.25 -20.99
C ARG A 30 -17.83 -0.11 -20.84
N ARG A 31 -19.12 -0.19 -21.16
CA ARG A 31 -19.85 -1.45 -21.23
C ARG A 31 -20.31 -1.68 -22.66
N LEU A 32 -20.10 -2.91 -23.16
CA LEU A 32 -20.66 -3.34 -24.42
C LEU A 32 -22.17 -3.64 -24.26
N SER A 33 -22.89 -3.73 -25.39
CA SER A 33 -24.27 -4.15 -25.42
C SER A 33 -24.40 -5.53 -24.81
N GLY A 34 -24.85 -5.82 -23.74
CA GLY A 34 -24.84 -7.10 -23.03
C GLY A 34 -24.16 -7.03 -21.66
N GLY A 35 -23.74 -5.83 -21.26
CA GLY A 35 -23.23 -5.58 -19.91
C GLY A 35 -21.75 -5.89 -19.67
N ARG A 36 -21.02 -6.31 -20.69
CA ARG A 36 -19.58 -6.57 -20.56
C ARG A 36 -18.81 -5.28 -20.33
N ARG A 37 -17.98 -5.28 -19.32
CA ARG A 37 -17.07 -4.17 -19.04
C ARG A 37 -15.87 -4.24 -19.98
N VAL A 38 -15.48 -3.08 -20.53
CA VAL A 38 -14.29 -2.93 -21.37
C VAL A 38 -13.38 -1.92 -20.72
N TYR A 39 -12.14 -2.34 -20.48
CA TYR A 39 -11.11 -1.52 -19.85
C TYR A 39 -10.12 -1.07 -20.92
N GLY A 40 -9.85 0.22 -20.97
CA GLY A 40 -8.87 0.82 -21.88
C GLY A 40 -7.50 0.95 -21.23
N PRO A 41 -6.52 1.49 -22.00
CA PRO A 41 -5.17 1.70 -21.49
C PRO A 41 -5.12 2.60 -20.26
N ASP A 42 -5.97 3.61 -20.18
CA ASP A 42 -6.01 4.56 -19.05
C ASP A 42 -6.44 3.87 -17.76
N GLU A 43 -7.42 2.97 -17.84
CA GLU A 43 -7.89 2.21 -16.70
C GLU A 43 -6.83 1.23 -16.21
N VAL A 44 -6.14 0.57 -17.13
CA VAL A 44 -5.05 -0.35 -16.80
C VAL A 44 -3.92 0.40 -16.11
N GLU A 45 -3.52 1.54 -16.64
CA GLU A 45 -2.49 2.41 -16.05
C GLU A 45 -2.90 2.86 -14.66
N ARG A 46 -4.16 3.24 -14.48
CA ARG A 46 -4.70 3.65 -13.18
C ARG A 46 -4.65 2.49 -12.18
N LEU A 47 -4.95 1.27 -12.61
CA LEU A 47 -4.88 0.08 -11.75
C LEU A 47 -3.46 -0.20 -11.31
N PHE A 48 -2.47 -0.08 -12.17
CA PHE A 48 -1.07 -0.21 -11.80
C PHE A 48 -0.67 0.86 -10.77
N PHE A 49 -1.13 2.08 -10.96
CA PHE A 49 -0.89 3.17 -10.03
C PHE A 49 -1.47 2.89 -8.64
N ILE A 50 -2.74 2.49 -8.59
CA ILE A 50 -3.42 2.13 -7.34
C ILE A 50 -2.69 0.98 -6.65
N ARG A 51 -2.32 -0.04 -7.41
CA ARG A 51 -1.57 -1.18 -6.87
C ARG A 51 -0.25 -0.73 -6.26
N ARG A 52 0.48 0.17 -6.91
CA ARG A 52 1.73 0.72 -6.40
C ARG A 52 1.50 1.44 -5.07
N LEU A 53 0.51 2.30 -5.00
CA LEU A 53 0.19 3.05 -3.79
C LEU A 53 -0.19 2.12 -2.63
N LYS A 54 -0.97 1.07 -2.91
CA LYS A 54 -1.32 0.06 -1.91
C LYS A 54 -0.08 -0.67 -1.40
N THR A 55 0.84 -1.01 -2.28
CA THR A 55 2.11 -1.66 -1.91
C THR A 55 2.95 -0.75 -1.00
N LEU A 56 2.92 0.56 -1.23
CA LEU A 56 3.62 1.53 -0.40
C LEU A 56 2.91 1.81 0.93
N GLY A 57 1.75 1.22 1.13
CA GLY A 57 1.04 1.30 2.40
C GLY A 57 -0.01 2.39 2.50
N LEU A 58 -0.36 3.04 1.39
CA LEU A 58 -1.46 4.01 1.40
C LEU A 58 -2.80 3.29 1.58
N SER A 59 -3.69 3.92 2.32
CA SER A 59 -5.05 3.42 2.51
C SER A 59 -5.92 3.75 1.30
N LEU A 60 -7.03 3.01 1.13
CA LEU A 60 -8.00 3.33 0.10
C LEU A 60 -8.58 4.74 0.28
N THR A 61 -8.77 5.16 1.52
CA THR A 61 -9.24 6.52 1.83
C THR A 61 -8.28 7.58 1.27
N GLU A 62 -6.98 7.36 1.46
CA GLU A 62 -5.95 8.26 0.92
C GLU A 62 -5.92 8.24 -0.61
N ILE A 63 -6.08 7.08 -1.22
CA ILE A 63 -6.14 6.95 -2.68
C ILE A 63 -7.36 7.66 -3.24
N LYS A 64 -8.51 7.53 -2.58
CA LYS A 64 -9.74 8.24 -2.95
C LYS A 64 -9.55 9.75 -2.84
N GLU A 65 -8.86 10.23 -1.81
CA GLU A 65 -8.51 11.63 -1.63
C GLU A 65 -7.67 12.14 -2.80
N LEU A 66 -6.66 11.39 -3.23
CA LEU A 66 -5.82 11.75 -4.38
C LEU A 66 -6.63 11.87 -5.66
N ASN A 67 -7.55 10.93 -5.87
CA ASN A 67 -8.44 10.96 -7.02
C ASN A 67 -9.34 12.19 -7.00
N ALA A 68 -9.85 12.57 -5.84
CA ALA A 68 -10.68 13.75 -5.66
C ALA A 68 -9.88 15.04 -5.94
N VAL A 69 -8.66 15.14 -5.45
CA VAL A 69 -7.78 16.28 -5.71
C VAL A 69 -7.54 16.44 -7.21
N TYR A 70 -7.25 15.35 -7.90
CA TYR A 70 -7.06 15.35 -9.36
C TYR A 70 -8.33 15.86 -10.09
N SER A 71 -9.50 15.36 -9.67
CA SER A 71 -10.77 15.72 -10.30
C SER A 71 -11.12 17.20 -10.11
N ILE A 72 -10.83 17.78 -8.95
CA ILE A 72 -11.12 19.18 -8.64
C ILE A 72 -10.11 20.11 -9.33
N ALA A 73 -8.83 19.81 -9.17
CA ALA A 73 -7.76 20.66 -9.69
C ALA A 73 -7.60 20.56 -11.21
N GLY A 74 -8.03 19.44 -11.79
CA GLY A 74 -7.89 19.20 -13.23
C GLY A 74 -6.44 19.07 -13.69
N SER A 75 -5.50 18.91 -12.75
CA SER A 75 -4.08 18.78 -13.05
C SER A 75 -3.43 17.70 -12.21
N THR A 76 -2.40 17.08 -12.78
CA THR A 76 -1.61 16.05 -12.13
C THR A 76 -0.71 16.63 -11.03
N ARG A 77 -0.34 17.91 -11.16
CA ARG A 77 0.60 18.56 -10.25
C ARG A 77 0.10 18.57 -8.81
N GLU A 78 -1.12 19.02 -8.58
CA GLU A 78 -1.71 19.10 -7.23
C GLU A 78 -1.86 17.70 -6.61
N MET A 79 -2.23 16.72 -7.42
CA MET A 79 -2.31 15.34 -6.99
C MET A 79 -0.93 14.83 -6.56
N LEU A 80 0.11 15.10 -7.34
CA LEU A 80 1.48 14.69 -7.03
C LEU A 80 2.02 15.37 -5.77
N VAL A 81 1.70 16.66 -5.58
CA VAL A 81 2.07 17.38 -4.36
C VAL A 81 1.44 16.72 -3.14
N ARG A 82 0.15 16.39 -3.23
CA ARG A 82 -0.54 15.71 -2.13
C ARG A 82 0.01 14.31 -1.89
N LEU A 83 0.28 13.56 -2.96
CA LEU A 83 0.88 12.24 -2.87
C LEU A 83 2.25 12.30 -2.17
N ASP A 84 3.08 13.27 -2.53
CA ASP A 84 4.38 13.45 -1.89
C ASP A 84 4.25 13.67 -0.38
N LEU A 85 3.29 14.48 0.05
CA LEU A 85 3.02 14.71 1.47
C LEU A 85 2.59 13.42 2.19
N LEU A 86 1.72 12.63 1.56
CA LEU A 86 1.28 11.36 2.12
C LEU A 86 2.44 10.37 2.27
N LEU A 87 3.30 10.32 1.26
CA LEU A 87 4.49 9.45 1.28
C LEU A 87 5.52 9.93 2.32
N ALA A 88 5.72 11.24 2.45
CA ALA A 88 6.61 11.80 3.47
C ALA A 88 6.13 11.45 4.88
N ASN A 89 4.83 11.55 5.12
CA ASN A 89 4.24 11.17 6.40
C ASN A 89 4.42 9.68 6.67
N ARG A 90 4.21 8.86 5.64
CA ARG A 90 4.39 7.41 5.74
C ARG A 90 5.82 7.05 6.07
N LEU A 91 6.77 7.74 5.42
CA LEU A 91 8.19 7.53 5.67
C LEU A 91 8.57 7.87 7.11
N SER A 92 8.05 8.99 7.64
CA SER A 92 8.28 9.39 9.03
C SER A 92 7.74 8.35 10.02
N GLU A 93 6.56 7.78 9.75
CA GLU A 93 5.98 6.71 10.57
C GLU A 93 6.88 5.47 10.57
N LEU A 94 7.41 5.11 9.40
CA LEU A 94 8.30 3.96 9.26
C LEU A 94 9.62 4.18 10.02
N ASP A 95 10.19 5.38 9.92
CA ASP A 95 11.42 5.72 10.61
C ASP A 95 11.25 5.58 12.12
N LEU A 96 10.13 6.08 12.65
CA LEU A 96 9.81 5.93 14.07
C LEU A 96 9.66 4.45 14.46
N ARG A 97 8.98 3.68 13.64
CA ARG A 97 8.77 2.25 13.90
C ARG A 97 10.08 1.47 13.86
N ILE A 98 10.96 1.79 12.93
CA ILE A 98 12.29 1.18 12.85
C ILE A 98 13.06 1.47 14.14
N GLU A 99 13.05 2.72 14.60
CA GLU A 99 13.70 3.11 15.85
C GLU A 99 13.16 2.32 17.05
N GLN A 100 11.84 2.21 17.16
CA GLN A 100 11.20 1.44 18.22
C GLN A 100 11.59 -0.04 18.17
N LEU A 101 11.67 -0.63 16.99
CA LEU A 101 12.07 -2.02 16.81
C LEU A 101 13.55 -2.23 17.15
N GLU A 102 14.40 -1.27 16.81
CA GLU A 102 15.82 -1.32 17.18
C GLU A 102 16.01 -1.25 18.70
N ASP A 103 15.24 -0.41 19.38
CA ASP A 103 15.26 -0.31 20.84
C ASP A 103 14.84 -1.64 21.47
N LEU A 104 13.73 -2.22 20.98
CA LEU A 104 13.27 -3.51 21.47
C LEU A 104 14.30 -4.62 21.23
N ARG A 105 14.93 -4.59 20.08
CA ARG A 105 15.98 -5.55 19.73
C ARG A 105 17.15 -5.47 20.71
N ARG A 106 17.56 -4.25 21.08
CA ARG A 106 18.61 -4.05 22.07
C ARG A 106 18.21 -4.59 23.45
N GLU A 107 16.97 -4.35 23.86
CA GLU A 107 16.45 -4.86 25.13
C GLU A 107 16.44 -6.40 25.17
N ILE A 108 16.00 -7.02 24.09
CA ILE A 108 15.97 -8.49 23.99
C ILE A 108 17.38 -9.06 24.05
N ARG A 109 18.31 -8.46 23.32
CA ARG A 109 19.73 -8.90 23.34
C ARG A 109 20.34 -8.78 24.74
N ALA A 110 20.10 -7.68 25.42
CA ALA A 110 20.60 -7.46 26.77
C ALA A 110 20.01 -8.49 27.74
N TYR A 111 18.71 -8.74 27.64
CA TYR A 111 18.04 -9.72 28.51
C TYR A 111 18.55 -11.13 28.24
N ARG A 112 18.70 -11.51 26.96
CA ARG A 112 19.27 -12.81 26.60
C ARG A 112 20.70 -12.99 27.14
N GLY A 113 21.50 -11.93 27.10
CA GLY A 113 22.85 -11.94 27.68
C GLY A 113 22.84 -12.27 29.17
N ARG A 114 21.91 -11.64 29.91
CA ARG A 114 21.75 -11.91 31.35
C ARG A 114 21.31 -13.36 31.60
N ILE A 115 20.37 -13.85 30.80
CA ILE A 115 19.90 -15.26 30.91
C ILE A 115 21.03 -16.23 30.64
N LYS A 116 21.78 -16.00 29.56
CA LYS A 116 22.91 -16.87 29.21
C LYS A 116 23.99 -16.89 30.30
N GLY A 117 24.25 -15.73 30.92
CA GLY A 117 25.18 -15.64 32.04
C GLY A 117 24.73 -16.49 33.21
N ARG A 118 23.44 -16.54 33.49
CA ARG A 118 22.88 -17.39 34.58
C ARG A 118 22.89 -18.87 34.22
N ILE A 119 22.61 -19.21 32.97
CA ILE A 119 22.62 -20.61 32.49
C ILE A 119 24.05 -21.16 32.53
N GLY A 120 25.04 -20.34 32.09
CA GLY A 120 26.43 -20.77 31.98
C GLY A 120 27.17 -20.83 33.30
N LYS A 121 26.64 -20.29 34.41
CA LYS A 121 27.28 -20.37 35.72
C LYS A 121 27.07 -21.76 36.29
N PRO A 122 28.16 -22.48 36.63
CA PRO A 122 27.99 -23.75 37.34
C PRO A 122 27.26 -23.52 38.64
N LYS A 123 26.31 -24.38 38.96
CA LYS A 123 25.71 -24.41 40.29
C LYS A 123 26.84 -24.48 41.30
N LYS A 124 26.97 -23.48 42.16
CA LYS A 124 27.84 -23.61 43.28
C LYS A 124 27.41 -24.83 44.07
N GLY A 125 28.33 -25.76 44.14
CA GLY A 125 28.10 -27.07 44.74
C GLY A 125 27.53 -26.98 46.13
N GLY A 126 26.58 -27.57 46.30
CA GLY A 126 25.92 -27.66 47.60
C GLY A 126 24.69 -27.18 47.49
#